data_e9cf39efddf79c51f93844837d142d04
#
_entry.id   e9cf39efddf79c51f93844837d142d04
#
_cell.length_a   1.000
_cell.length_b   1.000
_cell.length_c   1.000
_cell.angle_alpha   90.00
_cell.angle_beta   90.00
_cell.angle_gamma   90.00
#
_symmetry.space_group_name_H-M   'P 1'
#
loop_
_entity.id
_entity.type
_entity.pdbx_description
1 polymer ?
#
loop_
_entity_poly.entity_id
_entity_poly.type
_entity_poly.pdbx_seq_one_letter_code
_entity_poly.pdbx_strand_id
1 'polypeptide(L)'
;MSTDQIVISSIIIITFALFVWGRWRYDIVSLIALFILVLMDRILGGENSLLIIDPSQAFTGFGHPAVVTVAAVLIISRALRNSGVVDLIARHLKPFTNKQTTHITSMGTVIAILSAFMNNVGALALMLPVTLKTALTQKRSPSILLMPIAFASILGGMVTMIGTPPNIIISNLRKEQQQKILSSALSDGSSQAAAYLDQMNILKESFKPEPFGLFDFTPVGGIIAILGVLFVALVGWRLVPKEKQIKPSAGSLFSLEEYVTEIRFPEGCTLIGKTADEVNSVTGDKLTLIRYIDESGKVKSLNPNHRIKEDDQFLTMADPSDLKEMMDEYHLRLTQEMRYRIDSLKNEDTTFIEIVVSPESPLVGRGRNYLRRRSSNQLVLIAVARQGKPIHKRLGKVQFAVGDVLLLQGSEEELKNNVKALDLLPLAEREIEVGVFTKVTYSLLIFAAAIVLSMLSIIPTTVSFIGAILVYVFSGILPVRDLYKNIDWPIIVLLGAMIPISNALQSTGTTTLIADQVIIMTQGLPAWSIVALIMVITMSLSDIINNAATALIMGPISVGIAISMGVNMDPFLMAVAIGASCAFLTPIGHQCNTLILGPGGYRFSDYWRMGLPLEAIIVTAGTPLILHFWPL
;
A
#
# COMPACT_ATOMS: atom_id res chain seq x y z
N MET A 1 28.41 -10.42 25.13
CA MET A 1 27.69 -10.88 23.93
C MET A 1 28.41 -12.12 23.39
N SER A 2 27.69 -13.19 23.12
CA SER A 2 28.21 -14.36 22.41
C SER A 2 28.45 -14.05 20.94
N THR A 3 29.16 -14.93 20.22
CA THR A 3 29.36 -14.78 18.76
C THR A 3 28.04 -14.75 18.03
N ASP A 4 27.10 -15.64 18.40
CA ASP A 4 25.77 -15.70 17.78
C ASP A 4 24.95 -14.43 18.02
N GLN A 5 25.05 -13.84 19.23
CA GLN A 5 24.41 -12.56 19.53
C GLN A 5 24.98 -11.41 18.71
N ILE A 6 26.28 -11.39 18.46
CA ILE A 6 26.91 -10.37 17.60
C ILE A 6 26.46 -10.54 16.15
N VAL A 7 26.43 -11.79 15.66
CA VAL A 7 26.02 -12.10 14.29
C VAL A 7 24.57 -11.68 14.05
N ILE A 8 23.63 -12.13 14.90
CA ILE A 8 22.20 -11.80 14.69
C ILE A 8 21.94 -10.30 14.83
N SER A 9 22.58 -9.63 15.80
CA SER A 9 22.47 -8.17 15.96
C SER A 9 22.98 -7.44 14.72
N SER A 10 24.12 -7.88 14.16
CA SER A 10 24.67 -7.30 12.94
C SER A 10 23.76 -7.51 11.75
N ILE A 11 23.19 -8.71 11.59
CA ILE A 11 22.21 -9.01 10.52
C ILE A 11 21.00 -8.07 10.63
N ILE A 12 20.44 -7.91 11.82
CA ILE A 12 19.27 -7.05 12.04
C ILE A 12 19.60 -5.58 11.76
N ILE A 13 20.72 -5.06 12.27
CA ILE A 13 21.15 -3.67 12.04
C ILE A 13 21.36 -3.40 10.55
N ILE A 14 22.03 -4.31 9.83
CA ILE A 14 22.27 -4.18 8.40
C ILE A 14 20.95 -4.26 7.63
N THR A 15 20.08 -5.21 7.98
CA THR A 15 18.75 -5.35 7.37
C THR A 15 17.93 -4.08 7.55
N PHE A 16 17.93 -3.53 8.76
CA PHE A 16 17.28 -2.28 9.08
C PHE A 16 17.84 -1.10 8.26
N ALA A 17 19.17 -0.97 8.21
CA ALA A 17 19.84 0.07 7.42
C ALA A 17 19.48 -0.04 5.92
N LEU A 18 19.38 -1.26 5.38
CA LEU A 18 18.96 -1.51 3.99
C LEU A 18 17.49 -1.17 3.75
N PHE A 19 16.61 -1.43 4.72
CA PHE A 19 15.20 -1.00 4.65
C PHE A 19 15.09 0.53 4.62
N VAL A 20 15.82 1.22 5.50
CA VAL A 20 15.85 2.69 5.54
C VAL A 20 16.43 3.28 4.24
N TRP A 21 17.49 2.64 3.69
CA TRP A 21 18.09 3.09 2.43
C TRP A 21 17.12 3.01 1.25
N GLY A 22 16.16 2.06 1.27
CA GLY A 22 15.03 2.00 0.33
C GLY A 22 15.37 1.74 -1.14
N ARG A 23 16.66 1.46 -1.47
CA ARG A 23 17.09 1.21 -2.85
C ARG A 23 16.65 -0.15 -3.36
N TRP A 24 16.61 -1.15 -2.48
CA TRP A 24 16.16 -2.49 -2.77
C TRP A 24 14.79 -2.75 -2.14
N ARG A 25 14.02 -3.59 -2.81
CA ARG A 25 12.70 -3.99 -2.28
C ARG A 25 12.88 -4.79 -0.99
N TYR A 26 11.97 -4.60 -0.05
CA TYR A 26 12.03 -5.21 1.28
C TYR A 26 12.01 -6.75 1.27
N ASP A 27 11.37 -7.40 0.27
CA ASP A 27 11.39 -8.83 0.07
C ASP A 27 12.80 -9.36 -0.29
N ILE A 28 13.51 -8.66 -1.16
CA ILE A 28 14.89 -9.01 -1.53
C ILE A 28 15.83 -8.82 -0.35
N VAL A 29 15.70 -7.71 0.38
CA VAL A 29 16.51 -7.46 1.59
C VAL A 29 16.30 -8.55 2.62
N SER A 30 15.05 -8.99 2.84
CA SER A 30 14.72 -10.07 3.78
C SER A 30 15.32 -11.42 3.36
N LEU A 31 15.28 -11.74 2.05
CA LEU A 31 15.92 -12.96 1.53
C LEU A 31 17.45 -12.92 1.68
N ILE A 32 18.07 -11.76 1.46
CA ILE A 32 19.51 -11.58 1.71
C ILE A 32 19.81 -11.80 3.18
N ALA A 33 19.02 -11.23 4.09
CA ALA A 33 19.20 -11.41 5.52
C ALA A 33 19.06 -12.88 5.95
N LEU A 34 18.04 -13.60 5.43
CA LEU A 34 17.88 -15.04 5.66
C LEU A 34 19.07 -15.83 5.11
N PHE A 35 19.53 -15.53 3.90
CA PHE A 35 20.69 -16.19 3.29
C PHE A 35 21.95 -15.98 4.12
N ILE A 36 22.19 -14.74 4.59
CA ILE A 36 23.33 -14.44 5.46
C ILE A 36 23.20 -15.20 6.79
N LEU A 37 22.00 -15.27 7.38
CA LEU A 37 21.78 -16.02 8.62
C LEU A 37 22.17 -17.50 8.46
N VAL A 38 21.69 -18.17 7.39
CA VAL A 38 22.02 -19.56 7.08
C VAL A 38 23.51 -19.75 6.83
N LEU A 39 24.12 -18.81 6.10
CA LEU A 39 25.55 -18.86 5.79
C LEU A 39 26.40 -18.69 7.05
N MET A 40 26.08 -17.74 7.91
CA MET A 40 26.80 -17.48 9.17
C MET A 40 26.66 -18.65 10.14
N ASP A 41 25.47 -19.25 10.23
CA ASP A 41 25.25 -20.48 11.00
C ASP A 41 26.21 -21.60 10.57
N ARG A 42 26.39 -21.79 9.27
CA ARG A 42 27.30 -22.81 8.72
C ARG A 42 28.78 -22.50 8.90
N ILE A 43 29.18 -21.21 8.82
CA ILE A 43 30.59 -20.81 8.89
C ILE A 43 31.07 -20.71 10.36
N LEU A 44 30.24 -20.16 11.22
CA LEU A 44 30.64 -19.80 12.60
C LEU A 44 30.02 -20.70 13.65
N GLY A 45 28.87 -21.36 13.34
CA GLY A 45 28.00 -21.92 14.34
C GLY A 45 28.45 -23.27 14.91
N GLY A 46 29.14 -24.10 14.15
CA GLY A 46 29.47 -25.47 14.62
C GLY A 46 28.24 -26.25 15.10
N GLU A 47 28.48 -27.32 15.89
CA GLU A 47 27.40 -28.15 16.44
C GLU A 47 26.54 -27.48 17.54
N ASN A 48 27.00 -26.35 18.07
CA ASN A 48 26.35 -25.63 19.19
C ASN A 48 25.79 -24.26 18.80
N SER A 49 25.58 -23.99 17.50
CA SER A 49 25.00 -22.73 17.05
C SER A 49 23.56 -22.60 17.51
N LEU A 50 23.21 -21.42 18.02
CA LEU A 50 21.84 -21.04 18.39
C LEU A 50 21.19 -20.16 17.30
N LEU A 51 21.88 -19.88 16.18
CA LEU A 51 21.34 -19.08 15.08
C LEU A 51 20.24 -19.83 14.34
N ILE A 52 20.49 -21.09 13.98
CA ILE A 52 19.49 -21.99 13.38
C ILE A 52 19.63 -23.34 14.05
N ILE A 53 18.66 -23.70 14.89
CA ILE A 53 18.68 -24.97 15.65
C ILE A 53 18.69 -26.18 14.73
N ASP A 54 17.96 -26.09 13.60
CA ASP A 54 17.91 -27.13 12.56
C ASP A 54 17.88 -26.46 11.17
N PRO A 55 18.84 -26.75 10.29
CA PRO A 55 18.89 -26.18 8.92
C PRO A 55 17.63 -26.41 8.11
N SER A 56 16.89 -27.49 8.36
CA SER A 56 15.60 -27.74 7.68
C SER A 56 14.55 -26.67 8.05
N GLN A 57 14.74 -25.99 9.17
CA GLN A 57 13.82 -24.95 9.65
C GLN A 57 14.06 -23.58 9.03
N ALA A 58 15.14 -23.38 8.27
CA ALA A 58 15.45 -22.09 7.64
C ALA A 58 14.30 -21.55 6.76
N PHE A 59 13.48 -22.43 6.19
CA PHE A 59 12.37 -22.06 5.31
C PHE A 59 10.99 -22.32 5.91
N THR A 60 10.89 -22.76 7.18
CA THR A 60 9.61 -23.04 7.85
C THR A 60 8.74 -21.79 7.98
N GLY A 61 9.36 -20.61 7.97
CA GLY A 61 8.65 -19.34 7.96
C GLY A 61 7.65 -19.22 6.81
N PHE A 62 7.92 -19.80 5.62
CA PHE A 62 7.00 -19.75 4.50
C PHE A 62 5.72 -20.57 4.69
N GLY A 63 5.77 -21.62 5.51
CA GLY A 63 4.61 -22.43 5.92
C GLY A 63 3.93 -21.94 7.21
N HIS A 64 4.39 -20.83 7.76
CA HIS A 64 3.89 -20.31 9.03
C HIS A 64 2.41 -19.89 8.93
N PRO A 65 1.55 -20.17 9.95
CA PRO A 65 0.13 -19.82 9.92
C PRO A 65 -0.14 -18.34 9.62
N ALA A 66 0.69 -17.42 10.11
CA ALA A 66 0.58 -16.01 9.81
C ALA A 66 0.69 -15.71 8.30
N VAL A 67 1.66 -16.33 7.62
CA VAL A 67 1.88 -16.16 6.17
C VAL A 67 0.69 -16.68 5.37
N VAL A 68 0.21 -17.87 5.72
CA VAL A 68 -0.97 -18.48 5.07
C VAL A 68 -2.23 -17.62 5.30
N THR A 69 -2.41 -17.10 6.51
CA THR A 69 -3.56 -16.23 6.84
C THR A 69 -3.50 -14.92 6.06
N VAL A 70 -2.34 -14.28 5.96
CA VAL A 70 -2.17 -13.05 5.16
C VAL A 70 -2.51 -13.32 3.69
N ALA A 71 -1.99 -14.40 3.10
CA ALA A 71 -2.31 -14.80 1.74
C ALA A 71 -3.83 -15.01 1.54
N ALA A 72 -4.48 -15.72 2.48
CA ALA A 72 -5.92 -15.99 2.44
C ALA A 72 -6.75 -14.68 2.51
N VAL A 73 -6.40 -13.76 3.39
CA VAL A 73 -7.07 -12.45 3.52
C VAL A 73 -6.95 -11.62 2.23
N LEU A 74 -5.78 -11.62 1.58
CA LEU A 74 -5.58 -10.92 0.30
C LEU A 74 -6.48 -11.50 -0.81
N ILE A 75 -6.62 -12.82 -0.87
CA ILE A 75 -7.50 -13.50 -1.83
C ILE A 75 -8.98 -13.18 -1.55
N ILE A 76 -9.42 -13.25 -0.29
CA ILE A 76 -10.78 -12.91 0.14
C ILE A 76 -11.10 -11.45 -0.19
N SER A 77 -10.17 -10.54 0.11
CA SER A 77 -10.29 -9.12 -0.24
C SER A 77 -10.58 -8.92 -1.73
N ARG A 78 -9.94 -9.71 -2.60
CA ARG A 78 -10.21 -9.68 -4.05
C ARG A 78 -11.59 -10.24 -4.41
N ALA A 79 -12.02 -11.31 -3.78
CA ALA A 79 -13.35 -11.87 -4.00
C ALA A 79 -14.46 -10.87 -3.63
N LEU A 80 -14.32 -10.18 -2.49
CA LEU A 80 -15.21 -9.10 -2.06
C LEU A 80 -15.22 -7.94 -3.07
N ARG A 81 -14.07 -7.54 -3.61
CA ARG A 81 -13.99 -6.55 -4.69
C ARG A 81 -14.78 -6.98 -5.93
N ASN A 82 -14.54 -8.19 -6.40
CA ASN A 82 -15.16 -8.71 -7.62
C ASN A 82 -16.67 -8.87 -7.49
N SER A 83 -17.21 -8.98 -6.27
CA SER A 83 -18.65 -9.14 -6.04
C SER A 83 -19.47 -7.87 -6.25
N GLY A 84 -18.85 -6.66 -6.27
CA GLY A 84 -19.55 -5.38 -6.42
C GLY A 84 -20.05 -4.76 -5.11
N VAL A 85 -19.59 -5.23 -3.95
CA VAL A 85 -19.91 -4.65 -2.62
C VAL A 85 -19.66 -3.14 -2.59
N VAL A 86 -18.61 -2.69 -3.26
CA VAL A 86 -18.19 -1.28 -3.28
C VAL A 86 -19.16 -0.38 -4.02
N ASP A 87 -19.73 -0.85 -5.13
CA ASP A 87 -20.72 -0.08 -5.91
C ASP A 87 -21.99 0.14 -5.10
N LEU A 88 -22.38 -0.86 -4.30
CA LEU A 88 -23.49 -0.74 -3.38
C LEU A 88 -23.25 0.36 -2.33
N ILE A 89 -22.05 0.37 -1.75
CA ILE A 89 -21.64 1.36 -0.74
C ILE A 89 -21.60 2.77 -1.34
N ALA A 90 -21.00 2.93 -2.53
CA ALA A 90 -20.88 4.21 -3.21
C ALA A 90 -22.23 4.90 -3.46
N ARG A 91 -23.26 4.11 -3.81
CA ARG A 91 -24.62 4.62 -4.03
C ARG A 91 -25.24 5.20 -2.76
N HIS A 92 -25.03 4.54 -1.60
CA HIS A 92 -25.60 4.98 -0.32
C HIS A 92 -24.88 6.20 0.27
N LEU A 93 -23.64 6.48 -0.15
CA LEU A 93 -22.86 7.62 0.36
C LEU A 93 -23.25 8.97 -0.27
N LYS A 94 -23.87 8.99 -1.45
CA LYS A 94 -24.21 10.21 -2.19
C LYS A 94 -24.95 11.28 -1.36
N PRO A 95 -25.92 10.97 -0.49
CA PRO A 95 -26.64 11.97 0.30
C PRO A 95 -25.76 12.70 1.34
N PHE A 96 -24.66 12.08 1.80
CA PHE A 96 -23.81 12.59 2.86
C PHE A 96 -22.64 13.46 2.37
N THR A 97 -22.56 13.73 1.06
CA THR A 97 -21.44 14.46 0.46
C THR A 97 -21.61 15.98 0.47
N ASN A 98 -22.75 16.52 0.87
CA ASN A 98 -23.06 17.96 0.77
C ASN A 98 -22.17 18.85 1.62
N LYS A 99 -21.97 18.54 2.91
CA LYS A 99 -21.06 19.28 3.80
C LYS A 99 -19.71 18.58 3.83
N GLN A 100 -18.61 19.35 3.92
CA GLN A 100 -17.25 18.80 3.87
C GLN A 100 -16.95 17.83 5.03
N THR A 101 -17.31 18.21 6.26
CA THR A 101 -17.10 17.34 7.42
C THR A 101 -17.89 16.05 7.33
N THR A 102 -19.18 16.11 6.96
CA THR A 102 -20.02 14.91 6.77
C THR A 102 -19.51 14.04 5.62
N HIS A 103 -18.98 14.66 4.55
CA HIS A 103 -18.36 13.94 3.45
C HIS A 103 -17.12 13.14 3.91
N ILE A 104 -16.21 13.80 4.65
CA ILE A 104 -15.01 13.12 5.18
C ILE A 104 -15.41 12.06 6.21
N THR A 105 -16.35 12.37 7.12
CA THR A 105 -16.81 11.41 8.14
C THR A 105 -17.43 10.18 7.49
N SER A 106 -18.37 10.34 6.56
CA SER A 106 -19.07 9.22 5.93
C SER A 106 -18.12 8.34 5.11
N MET A 107 -17.26 8.95 4.28
CA MET A 107 -16.24 8.23 3.53
C MET A 107 -15.21 7.57 4.44
N GLY A 108 -14.73 8.30 5.47
CA GLY A 108 -13.76 7.81 6.45
C GLY A 108 -14.33 6.63 7.27
N THR A 109 -15.58 6.72 7.71
CA THR A 109 -16.24 5.61 8.44
C THR A 109 -16.38 4.38 7.56
N VAL A 110 -16.84 4.54 6.34
CA VAL A 110 -17.02 3.42 5.41
C VAL A 110 -15.70 2.75 5.09
N ILE A 111 -14.66 3.53 4.78
CA ILE A 111 -13.36 2.95 4.47
C ILE A 111 -12.72 2.29 5.70
N ALA A 112 -12.91 2.83 6.90
CA ALA A 112 -12.44 2.20 8.13
C ALA A 112 -13.12 0.86 8.39
N ILE A 113 -14.44 0.76 8.18
CA ILE A 113 -15.19 -0.49 8.29
C ILE A 113 -14.71 -1.50 7.23
N LEU A 114 -14.56 -1.09 5.97
CA LEU A 114 -14.03 -1.96 4.92
C LEU A 114 -12.62 -2.45 5.27
N SER A 115 -11.77 -1.55 5.73
CA SER A 115 -10.38 -1.83 6.05
C SER A 115 -10.22 -2.73 7.28
N ALA A 116 -11.19 -2.74 8.18
CA ALA A 116 -11.21 -3.68 9.30
C ALA A 116 -11.27 -5.15 8.86
N PHE A 117 -11.84 -5.42 7.67
CA PHE A 117 -12.03 -6.78 7.15
C PHE A 117 -11.32 -7.03 5.83
N MET A 118 -10.65 -6.02 5.28
CA MET A 118 -9.90 -6.08 4.03
C MET A 118 -8.53 -5.45 4.25
N ASN A 119 -7.56 -5.76 3.36
CA ASN A 119 -6.29 -5.03 3.35
C ASN A 119 -6.55 -3.52 3.12
N ASN A 120 -5.86 -2.67 3.90
CA ASN A 120 -5.95 -1.21 3.85
C ASN A 120 -5.82 -0.64 2.43
N VAL A 121 -4.83 -1.13 1.66
CA VAL A 121 -4.59 -0.69 0.28
C VAL A 121 -5.75 -1.07 -0.63
N GLY A 122 -6.29 -2.28 -0.46
CA GLY A 122 -7.46 -2.74 -1.20
C GLY A 122 -8.69 -1.89 -0.92
N ALA A 123 -8.96 -1.58 0.34
CA ALA A 123 -10.07 -0.70 0.75
C ALA A 123 -9.91 0.71 0.16
N LEU A 124 -8.69 1.28 0.23
CA LEU A 124 -8.41 2.61 -0.32
C LEU A 124 -8.50 2.63 -1.85
N ALA A 125 -7.94 1.63 -2.54
CA ALA A 125 -8.00 1.55 -4.00
C ALA A 125 -9.43 1.48 -4.54
N LEU A 126 -10.35 0.89 -3.77
CA LEU A 126 -11.77 0.87 -4.09
C LEU A 126 -12.45 2.23 -3.89
N MET A 127 -12.14 2.90 -2.78
CA MET A 127 -12.77 4.17 -2.42
C MET A 127 -12.14 5.36 -3.15
N LEU A 128 -10.93 5.24 -3.67
CA LEU A 128 -10.21 6.32 -4.35
C LEU A 128 -11.00 6.90 -5.54
N PRO A 129 -11.49 6.11 -6.52
CA PRO A 129 -12.30 6.65 -7.62
C PRO A 129 -13.59 7.31 -7.15
N VAL A 130 -14.25 6.71 -6.15
CA VAL A 130 -15.50 7.26 -5.56
C VAL A 130 -15.22 8.61 -4.90
N THR A 131 -14.13 8.69 -4.15
CA THR A 131 -13.70 9.92 -3.47
C THR A 131 -13.39 11.03 -4.47
N LEU A 132 -12.64 10.71 -5.53
CA LEU A 132 -12.31 11.66 -6.58
C LEU A 132 -13.55 12.15 -7.33
N LYS A 133 -14.44 11.23 -7.73
CA LYS A 133 -15.70 11.59 -8.39
C LYS A 133 -16.57 12.49 -7.52
N THR A 134 -16.72 12.15 -6.24
CA THR A 134 -17.52 12.97 -5.31
C THR A 134 -16.87 14.31 -5.01
N ALA A 135 -15.53 14.38 -4.91
CA ALA A 135 -14.78 15.64 -4.78
C ALA A 135 -15.06 16.57 -5.95
N LEU A 136 -14.94 16.07 -7.19
CA LEU A 136 -15.19 16.83 -8.41
C LEU A 136 -16.65 17.29 -8.48
N THR A 137 -17.62 16.40 -8.23
CA THR A 137 -19.06 16.73 -8.22
C THR A 137 -19.38 17.84 -7.22
N GLN A 138 -18.75 17.82 -6.05
CA GLN A 138 -18.91 18.84 -5.00
C GLN A 138 -17.98 20.04 -5.18
N LYS A 139 -17.23 20.12 -6.30
CA LYS A 139 -16.25 21.19 -6.59
C LYS A 139 -15.25 21.40 -5.45
N ARG A 140 -14.76 20.30 -4.83
CA ARG A 140 -13.76 20.29 -3.76
C ARG A 140 -12.43 19.77 -4.27
N SER A 141 -11.33 20.25 -3.65
CA SER A 141 -10.01 19.69 -3.96
C SER A 141 -9.92 18.23 -3.49
N PRO A 142 -9.46 17.29 -4.32
CA PRO A 142 -9.23 15.90 -3.91
C PRO A 142 -8.31 15.79 -2.68
N SER A 143 -7.31 16.66 -2.55
CA SER A 143 -6.36 16.65 -1.43
C SER A 143 -7.03 16.81 -0.05
N ILE A 144 -8.17 17.50 0.04
CA ILE A 144 -8.88 17.66 1.30
C ILE A 144 -9.52 16.34 1.77
N LEU A 145 -9.81 15.44 0.85
CA LEU A 145 -10.49 14.17 1.13
C LEU A 145 -9.51 13.01 1.19
N LEU A 146 -8.53 12.95 0.29
CA LEU A 146 -7.71 11.76 0.08
C LEU A 146 -6.83 11.42 1.28
N MET A 147 -6.17 12.40 1.93
CA MET A 147 -5.34 12.14 3.10
C MET A 147 -6.16 11.67 4.31
N PRO A 148 -7.29 12.37 4.69
CA PRO A 148 -8.20 11.85 5.72
C PRO A 148 -8.69 10.43 5.45
N ILE A 149 -9.02 10.08 4.20
CA ILE A 149 -9.54 8.76 3.83
C ILE A 149 -8.44 7.70 3.87
N ALA A 150 -7.22 8.02 3.43
CA ALA A 150 -6.09 7.11 3.56
C ALA A 150 -5.76 6.82 5.02
N PHE A 151 -5.76 7.83 5.88
CA PHE A 151 -5.56 7.67 7.31
C PHE A 151 -6.70 6.87 7.96
N ALA A 152 -7.95 7.13 7.57
CA ALA A 152 -9.09 6.33 8.02
C ALA A 152 -8.99 4.85 7.61
N SER A 153 -8.43 4.56 6.43
CA SER A 153 -8.15 3.18 6.01
C SER A 153 -7.12 2.51 6.91
N ILE A 154 -6.03 3.20 7.22
CA ILE A 154 -4.97 2.70 8.12
C ILE A 154 -5.54 2.44 9.52
N LEU A 155 -6.31 3.40 10.05
CA LEU A 155 -7.00 3.27 11.35
C LEU A 155 -7.97 2.09 11.39
N GLY A 156 -8.73 1.88 10.31
CA GLY A 156 -9.65 0.75 10.19
C GLY A 156 -8.95 -0.61 10.25
N GLY A 157 -7.75 -0.70 9.68
CA GLY A 157 -6.95 -1.92 9.70
C GLY A 157 -6.57 -2.41 11.10
N MET A 158 -6.50 -1.53 12.09
CA MET A 158 -6.18 -1.88 13.48
C MET A 158 -7.35 -2.53 14.24
N VAL A 159 -8.57 -2.48 13.70
CA VAL A 159 -9.78 -2.87 14.44
C VAL A 159 -9.91 -4.38 14.61
N THR A 160 -9.44 -5.16 13.65
CA THR A 160 -9.49 -6.63 13.71
C THR A 160 -8.14 -7.26 13.42
N MET A 161 -8.00 -8.53 13.76
CA MET A 161 -6.78 -9.30 13.49
C MET A 161 -6.43 -9.32 12.00
N ILE A 162 -7.43 -9.33 11.11
CA ILE A 162 -7.23 -9.50 9.65
C ILE A 162 -7.11 -8.20 8.87
N GLY A 163 -7.38 -7.07 9.50
CA GLY A 163 -7.34 -5.76 8.82
C GLY A 163 -5.94 -5.36 8.36
N THR A 164 -4.91 -5.78 9.09
CA THR A 164 -3.52 -5.47 8.77
C THR A 164 -2.56 -6.62 9.12
N PRO A 165 -1.48 -6.86 8.35
CA PRO A 165 -0.51 -7.92 8.62
C PRO A 165 0.10 -7.90 10.03
N PRO A 166 0.48 -6.75 10.63
CA PRO A 166 1.00 -6.70 12.00
C PRO A 166 0.12 -7.42 13.03
N ASN A 167 -1.20 -7.24 12.97
CA ASN A 167 -2.12 -7.88 13.92
C ASN A 167 -2.08 -9.40 13.81
N ILE A 168 -2.01 -9.94 12.59
CA ILE A 168 -1.90 -11.39 12.34
C ILE A 168 -0.56 -11.92 12.89
N ILE A 169 0.52 -11.18 12.68
CA ILE A 169 1.86 -11.53 13.16
C ILE A 169 1.88 -11.58 14.67
N ILE A 170 1.42 -10.53 15.33
CA ILE A 170 1.41 -10.41 16.80
C ILE A 170 0.48 -11.46 17.45
N SER A 171 -0.67 -11.73 16.81
CA SER A 171 -1.59 -12.79 17.27
C SER A 171 -0.90 -14.17 17.31
N ASN A 172 -0.19 -14.53 16.24
CA ASN A 172 0.52 -15.81 16.19
C ASN A 172 1.75 -15.82 17.12
N LEU A 173 2.49 -14.72 17.20
CA LEU A 173 3.64 -14.57 18.09
C LEU A 173 3.25 -14.78 19.55
N ARG A 174 2.09 -14.25 19.99
CA ARG A 174 1.57 -14.51 21.35
C ARG A 174 1.50 -15.99 21.65
N LYS A 175 0.86 -16.77 20.78
CA LYS A 175 0.73 -18.22 20.95
C LYS A 175 2.08 -18.91 21.02
N GLU A 176 3.00 -18.57 20.12
CA GLU A 176 4.34 -19.16 20.09
C GLU A 176 5.14 -18.86 21.35
N GLN A 177 5.07 -17.62 21.84
CA GLN A 177 5.76 -17.24 23.07
C GLN A 177 5.18 -17.96 24.29
N GLN A 178 3.85 -18.05 24.36
CA GLN A 178 3.18 -18.82 25.43
C GLN A 178 3.57 -20.29 25.38
N GLN A 179 3.69 -20.91 24.19
CA GLN A 179 4.16 -22.29 24.02
C GLN A 179 5.60 -22.47 24.49
N LYS A 180 6.50 -21.53 24.13
CA LYS A 180 7.90 -21.55 24.58
C LYS A 180 8.01 -21.41 26.10
N ILE A 181 7.29 -20.47 26.70
CA ILE A 181 7.26 -20.27 28.15
C ILE A 181 6.78 -21.55 28.86
N LEU A 182 5.69 -22.15 28.37
CA LEU A 182 5.16 -23.38 28.94
C LEU A 182 6.14 -24.55 28.82
N SER A 183 6.73 -24.77 27.66
CA SER A 183 7.71 -25.85 27.45
C SER A 183 8.96 -25.68 28.31
N SER A 184 9.50 -24.46 28.44
CA SER A 184 10.65 -24.16 29.29
C SER A 184 10.32 -24.35 30.80
N ALA A 185 9.11 -23.95 31.22
CA ALA A 185 8.67 -24.13 32.60
C ALA A 185 8.43 -25.60 32.98
N LEU A 186 8.14 -26.47 31.98
CA LEU A 186 7.95 -27.92 32.22
C LEU A 186 9.29 -28.68 32.17
N SER A 187 10.27 -28.22 31.34
CA SER A 187 11.55 -28.93 31.18
C SER A 187 12.54 -28.66 32.31
N ASP A 188 12.64 -27.43 32.81
CA ASP A 188 13.71 -26.95 33.69
C ASP A 188 13.20 -26.38 35.03
N GLY A 189 12.33 -26.92 35.74
CA GLY A 189 11.70 -26.53 37.05
C GLY A 189 12.18 -25.29 37.83
N SER A 190 13.30 -24.67 37.46
CA SER A 190 13.90 -23.46 38.05
C SER A 190 14.07 -22.30 37.07
N SER A 191 13.46 -22.36 35.90
CA SER A 191 13.65 -21.39 34.83
C SER A 191 12.91 -20.06 35.10
N GLN A 192 13.41 -18.99 34.51
CA GLN A 192 12.76 -17.68 34.48
C GLN A 192 11.32 -17.77 33.96
N ALA A 193 11.04 -18.76 33.10
CA ALA A 193 9.70 -19.06 32.57
C ALA A 193 8.76 -19.58 33.66
N ALA A 194 9.23 -20.46 34.59
CA ALA A 194 8.45 -20.92 35.71
C ALA A 194 8.11 -19.79 36.70
N ALA A 195 9.11 -18.96 37.01
CA ALA A 195 8.93 -17.77 37.84
C ALA A 195 7.92 -16.79 37.25
N TYR A 196 7.97 -16.59 35.92
CA TYR A 196 7.02 -15.72 35.18
C TYR A 196 5.58 -16.27 35.32
N LEU A 197 5.33 -17.57 35.10
CA LEU A 197 4.00 -18.16 35.23
C LEU A 197 3.48 -18.09 36.68
N ASP A 198 4.35 -18.34 37.66
CA ASP A 198 4.01 -18.24 39.08
C ASP A 198 3.64 -16.79 39.47
N GLN A 199 4.41 -15.81 38.98
CA GLN A 199 4.14 -14.37 39.22
C GLN A 199 2.81 -13.93 38.62
N MET A 200 2.44 -14.49 37.45
CA MET A 200 1.16 -14.22 36.79
C MET A 200 0.00 -15.04 37.37
N ASN A 201 0.20 -15.80 38.46
CA ASN A 201 -0.81 -16.71 39.05
C ASN A 201 -1.41 -17.71 38.03
N ILE A 202 -0.62 -18.12 37.04
CA ILE A 202 -1.08 -19.06 36.00
C ILE A 202 -0.70 -20.49 36.40
N LEU A 203 -1.70 -21.33 36.61
CA LEU A 203 -1.48 -22.77 36.87
C LEU A 203 -0.97 -23.43 35.58
N LYS A 204 0.25 -24.00 35.62
CA LYS A 204 0.91 -24.67 34.48
C LYS A 204 0.03 -25.74 33.82
N GLU A 205 -0.78 -26.47 34.60
CA GLU A 205 -1.65 -27.54 34.12
C GLU A 205 -2.88 -27.04 33.35
N SER A 206 -3.33 -25.80 33.60
CA SER A 206 -4.51 -25.20 32.95
C SER A 206 -4.18 -24.19 31.89
N PHE A 207 -2.90 -23.85 31.73
CA PHE A 207 -2.46 -22.84 30.76
C PHE A 207 -2.51 -23.36 29.33
N LYS A 208 -3.38 -22.76 28.53
CA LYS A 208 -3.51 -23.08 27.09
C LYS A 208 -2.95 -21.92 26.25
N PRO A 209 -1.85 -22.16 25.53
CA PRO A 209 -1.32 -21.17 24.58
C PRO A 209 -2.31 -20.88 23.46
N GLU A 210 -2.80 -19.65 23.39
CA GLU A 210 -3.80 -19.23 22.40
C GLU A 210 -3.35 -17.93 21.69
N PRO A 211 -3.61 -17.80 20.38
CA PRO A 211 -3.39 -16.55 19.68
C PRO A 211 -4.41 -15.50 20.13
N PHE A 212 -4.18 -14.23 19.85
CA PHE A 212 -5.26 -13.24 19.93
C PHE A 212 -6.37 -13.62 18.95
N GLY A 213 -7.60 -13.52 19.40
CA GLY A 213 -8.79 -13.75 18.60
C GLY A 213 -9.02 -12.65 17.55
N LEU A 214 -9.97 -12.91 16.65
CA LEU A 214 -10.27 -12.00 15.54
C LEU A 214 -10.62 -10.58 16.01
N PHE A 215 -11.35 -10.45 17.12
CA PHE A 215 -11.86 -9.19 17.66
C PHE A 215 -11.15 -8.72 18.93
N ASP A 216 -10.07 -9.38 19.37
CA ASP A 216 -9.32 -8.95 20.56
C ASP A 216 -8.66 -7.57 20.37
N PHE A 217 -8.38 -7.19 19.14
CA PHE A 217 -7.89 -5.86 18.81
C PHE A 217 -8.98 -4.78 18.84
N THR A 218 -10.26 -5.16 18.74
CA THR A 218 -11.39 -4.25 18.57
C THR A 218 -11.61 -3.30 19.75
N PRO A 219 -11.47 -3.70 21.01
CA PRO A 219 -11.67 -2.80 22.14
C PRO A 219 -10.72 -1.60 22.12
N VAL A 220 -9.47 -1.80 21.71
CA VAL A 220 -8.48 -0.74 21.59
C VAL A 220 -8.51 -0.11 20.22
N GLY A 221 -8.32 -0.92 19.16
CA GLY A 221 -8.25 -0.45 17.78
C GLY A 221 -9.54 0.21 17.30
N GLY A 222 -10.70 -0.27 17.73
CA GLY A 222 -12.00 0.30 17.40
C GLY A 222 -12.21 1.70 17.98
N ILE A 223 -11.87 1.89 19.26
CA ILE A 223 -11.95 3.21 19.89
C ILE A 223 -10.97 4.20 19.25
N ILE A 224 -9.73 3.75 19.00
CA ILE A 224 -8.71 4.55 18.30
C ILE A 224 -9.19 4.92 16.88
N ALA A 225 -9.77 3.97 16.15
CA ALA A 225 -10.30 4.23 14.81
C ALA A 225 -11.42 5.28 14.84
N ILE A 226 -12.34 5.19 15.79
CA ILE A 226 -13.41 6.20 15.96
C ILE A 226 -12.81 7.58 16.27
N LEU A 227 -11.91 7.67 17.24
CA LEU A 227 -11.25 8.93 17.62
C LEU A 227 -10.46 9.52 16.45
N GLY A 228 -9.71 8.66 15.72
CA GLY A 228 -8.93 9.08 14.57
C GLY A 228 -9.79 9.53 13.39
N VAL A 229 -10.86 8.83 13.06
CA VAL A 229 -11.82 9.24 12.01
C VAL A 229 -12.49 10.56 12.39
N LEU A 230 -12.88 10.74 13.65
CA LEU A 230 -13.42 12.02 14.14
C LEU A 230 -12.37 13.13 14.04
N PHE A 231 -11.13 12.86 14.44
CA PHE A 231 -10.04 13.83 14.32
C PHE A 231 -9.82 14.26 12.87
N VAL A 232 -9.65 13.32 11.94
CA VAL A 232 -9.38 13.66 10.53
C VAL A 232 -10.56 14.39 9.89
N ALA A 233 -11.80 14.09 10.33
CA ALA A 233 -13.02 14.70 9.81
C ALA A 233 -13.30 16.09 10.38
N LEU A 234 -12.97 16.34 11.64
CA LEU A 234 -13.25 17.62 12.30
C LEU A 234 -12.08 18.60 12.23
N VAL A 235 -10.85 18.11 12.37
CA VAL A 235 -9.64 18.93 12.48
C VAL A 235 -8.64 18.63 11.38
N GLY A 236 -8.33 17.36 11.14
CA GLY A 236 -7.20 16.89 10.32
C GLY A 236 -7.18 17.50 8.91
N TRP A 237 -8.30 17.55 8.21
CA TRP A 237 -8.36 18.11 6.86
C TRP A 237 -7.94 19.60 6.79
N ARG A 238 -8.06 20.35 7.90
CA ARG A 238 -7.62 21.75 7.97
C ARG A 238 -6.11 21.90 8.04
N LEU A 239 -5.41 20.81 8.44
CA LEU A 239 -3.94 20.75 8.51
C LEU A 239 -3.30 20.46 7.14
N VAL A 240 -4.09 20.04 6.14
CA VAL A 240 -3.64 19.93 4.74
C VAL A 240 -3.23 21.33 4.26
N PRO A 241 -2.05 21.48 3.61
CA PRO A 241 -1.55 22.79 3.16
C PRO A 241 -2.57 23.55 2.31
N LYS A 242 -2.75 24.85 2.57
CA LYS A 242 -3.75 25.70 1.89
C LYS A 242 -3.58 25.74 0.37
N GLU A 243 -2.35 25.69 -0.12
CA GLU A 243 -2.02 25.60 -1.55
C GLU A 243 -2.65 24.40 -2.25
N LYS A 244 -2.82 23.29 -1.50
CA LYS A 244 -3.43 22.05 -1.98
C LYS A 244 -4.96 22.07 -1.90
N GLN A 245 -5.54 22.99 -1.14
CA GLN A 245 -6.98 23.14 -0.97
C GLN A 245 -7.63 23.93 -2.12
N ILE A 246 -6.83 24.53 -3.01
CA ILE A 246 -7.30 25.28 -4.17
C ILE A 246 -7.90 24.27 -5.18
N LYS A 247 -9.08 24.61 -5.71
CA LYS A 247 -9.85 23.77 -6.64
C LYS A 247 -9.01 23.45 -7.88
N PRO A 248 -8.74 22.20 -8.24
CA PRO A 248 -8.32 21.88 -9.59
C PRO A 248 -9.52 21.97 -10.51
N SER A 249 -9.39 22.64 -11.64
CA SER A 249 -10.27 22.36 -12.78
C SER A 249 -9.98 20.93 -13.26
N ALA A 250 -11.02 20.20 -13.68
CA ALA A 250 -10.82 18.91 -14.35
C ALA A 250 -9.81 19.09 -15.48
N GLY A 251 -8.69 18.36 -15.46
CA GLY A 251 -7.59 18.52 -16.43
C GLY A 251 -6.38 19.34 -15.94
N SER A 252 -6.39 19.86 -14.69
CA SER A 252 -5.33 20.78 -14.23
C SER A 252 -4.05 20.10 -13.73
N LEU A 253 -4.01 18.76 -13.61
CA LEU A 253 -2.75 18.06 -13.35
C LEU A 253 -1.84 18.10 -14.56
N PHE A 254 -2.41 18.23 -15.77
CA PHE A 254 -1.70 18.36 -17.02
C PHE A 254 -2.25 19.58 -17.74
N SER A 255 -1.48 20.68 -17.79
CA SER A 255 -1.73 21.76 -18.75
C SER A 255 -1.35 21.21 -20.13
N LEU A 256 -2.32 20.56 -20.81
CA LEU A 256 -2.12 20.01 -22.17
C LEU A 256 -1.63 21.08 -23.13
N GLU A 257 -1.95 22.34 -22.85
CA GLU A 257 -1.49 23.53 -23.60
C GLU A 257 0.04 23.68 -23.60
N GLU A 258 0.74 23.16 -22.58
CA GLU A 258 2.21 23.22 -22.51
C GLU A 258 2.90 22.11 -23.32
N TYR A 259 2.17 21.07 -23.70
CA TYR A 259 2.72 19.88 -24.37
C TYR A 259 2.25 19.73 -25.82
N VAL A 260 1.17 20.39 -26.20
CA VAL A 260 0.59 20.30 -27.54
C VAL A 260 0.91 21.57 -28.31
N THR A 261 1.51 21.44 -29.48
CA THR A 261 1.80 22.55 -30.36
C THR A 261 1.45 22.19 -31.79
N GLU A 262 1.24 23.21 -32.62
CA GLU A 262 1.01 23.05 -34.04
C GLU A 262 2.31 23.20 -34.80
N ILE A 263 2.65 22.21 -35.62
CA ILE A 263 3.80 22.25 -36.51
C ILE A 263 3.37 22.14 -37.96
N ARG A 264 4.14 22.78 -38.84
CA ARG A 264 4.00 22.71 -40.27
C ARG A 264 5.26 22.14 -40.88
N PHE A 265 5.11 21.35 -41.93
CA PHE A 265 6.20 20.73 -42.69
C PHE A 265 6.48 21.58 -43.96
N PRO A 266 7.39 22.56 -43.90
CA PRO A 266 7.65 23.43 -45.03
C PRO A 266 8.45 22.72 -46.11
N GLU A 267 8.56 23.37 -47.28
CA GLU A 267 9.45 22.95 -48.37
C GLU A 267 10.88 22.77 -47.86
N GLY A 268 11.50 21.63 -48.21
CA GLY A 268 12.85 21.28 -47.75
C GLY A 268 12.92 20.52 -46.44
N CYS A 269 11.79 20.20 -45.80
CA CYS A 269 11.77 19.33 -44.62
C CYS A 269 12.15 17.87 -44.97
N THR A 270 13.12 17.30 -44.28
CA THR A 270 13.65 15.96 -44.55
C THR A 270 12.68 14.82 -44.17
N LEU A 271 11.57 15.15 -43.49
CA LEU A 271 10.53 14.20 -43.08
C LEU A 271 9.39 14.07 -44.10
N ILE A 272 9.37 14.88 -45.17
CA ILE A 272 8.38 14.79 -46.25
C ILE A 272 8.45 13.42 -46.93
N GLY A 273 7.32 12.83 -47.25
CA GLY A 273 7.19 11.50 -47.86
C GLY A 273 7.23 10.32 -46.90
N LYS A 274 7.66 10.53 -45.66
CA LYS A 274 7.59 9.51 -44.59
C LYS A 274 6.17 9.39 -44.06
N THR A 275 5.84 8.21 -43.51
CA THR A 275 4.57 8.03 -42.80
C THR A 275 4.63 8.66 -41.41
N ALA A 276 3.47 8.96 -40.84
CA ALA A 276 3.39 9.52 -39.48
C ALA A 276 4.06 8.61 -38.43
N ASP A 277 3.99 7.28 -38.60
CA ASP A 277 4.62 6.30 -37.71
C ASP A 277 6.16 6.25 -37.91
N GLU A 278 6.63 6.42 -39.16
CA GLU A 278 8.06 6.55 -39.46
C GLU A 278 8.66 7.81 -38.86
N VAL A 279 7.93 8.95 -38.86
CA VAL A 279 8.37 10.18 -38.23
C VAL A 279 8.55 10.00 -36.73
N ASN A 280 7.56 9.44 -36.05
CA ASN A 280 7.66 9.14 -34.61
C ASN A 280 8.89 8.25 -34.28
N SER A 281 9.19 7.30 -35.17
CA SER A 281 10.34 6.40 -35.00
C SER A 281 11.68 7.10 -35.26
N VAL A 282 11.78 7.89 -36.35
CA VAL A 282 13.00 8.63 -36.75
C VAL A 282 13.36 9.72 -35.75
N THR A 283 12.37 10.40 -35.20
CA THR A 283 12.58 11.44 -34.17
C THR A 283 12.87 10.86 -32.78
N GLY A 284 12.92 9.53 -32.66
CA GLY A 284 13.20 8.85 -31.40
C GLY A 284 12.16 9.16 -30.32
N ASP A 285 10.89 9.28 -30.70
CA ASP A 285 9.77 9.69 -29.84
C ASP A 285 9.93 11.10 -29.21
N LYS A 286 10.83 11.95 -29.70
CA LYS A 286 10.96 13.35 -29.28
C LYS A 286 9.80 14.20 -29.80
N LEU A 287 9.28 13.85 -30.98
CA LEU A 287 8.14 14.47 -31.63
C LEU A 287 7.08 13.41 -31.88
N THR A 288 5.90 13.58 -31.28
CA THR A 288 4.78 12.66 -31.48
C THR A 288 3.65 13.38 -32.21
N LEU A 289 3.35 12.95 -33.43
CA LEU A 289 2.22 13.48 -34.20
C LEU A 289 0.92 12.90 -33.61
N ILE A 290 -0.05 13.78 -33.25
CA ILE A 290 -1.30 13.38 -32.60
C ILE A 290 -2.49 13.44 -33.55
N ARG A 291 -2.59 14.56 -34.32
CA ARG A 291 -3.72 14.86 -35.20
C ARG A 291 -3.25 15.55 -36.46
N TYR A 292 -3.98 15.36 -37.54
CA TYR A 292 -3.81 16.04 -38.77
C TYR A 292 -4.77 17.22 -38.87
N ILE A 293 -4.31 18.35 -39.37
CA ILE A 293 -5.12 19.56 -39.64
C ILE A 293 -5.28 19.65 -41.16
N ASP A 294 -6.51 19.55 -41.64
CA ASP A 294 -6.75 19.65 -43.09
C ASP A 294 -6.70 21.10 -43.60
N GLU A 295 -6.69 21.27 -44.93
CA GLU A 295 -6.64 22.57 -45.57
C GLU A 295 -7.81 23.50 -45.17
N SER A 296 -8.91 22.97 -44.67
CA SER A 296 -10.04 23.75 -44.14
C SER A 296 -9.86 24.16 -42.69
N GLY A 297 -8.75 23.78 -42.07
CA GLY A 297 -8.47 24.02 -40.65
C GLY A 297 -9.20 23.10 -39.70
N LYS A 298 -9.78 21.97 -40.16
CA LYS A 298 -10.42 20.98 -39.29
C LYS A 298 -9.43 19.93 -38.81
N VAL A 299 -9.47 19.65 -37.50
CA VAL A 299 -8.64 18.62 -36.88
C VAL A 299 -9.26 17.24 -37.15
N LYS A 300 -8.49 16.34 -37.76
CA LYS A 300 -8.87 14.97 -38.10
C LYS A 300 -8.02 13.95 -37.37
N SER A 301 -8.53 12.73 -37.19
CA SER A 301 -7.74 11.61 -36.69
C SER A 301 -6.57 11.32 -37.60
N LEU A 302 -5.38 11.11 -36.99
CA LEU A 302 -4.17 10.79 -37.72
C LEU A 302 -4.22 9.33 -38.20
N ASN A 303 -4.14 9.15 -39.51
CA ASN A 303 -3.90 7.82 -40.07
C ASN A 303 -2.40 7.48 -39.94
N PRO A 304 -1.99 6.40 -39.28
CA PRO A 304 -0.57 6.02 -39.15
C PRO A 304 0.17 5.90 -40.48
N ASN A 305 -0.56 5.52 -41.55
CA ASN A 305 -0.03 5.39 -42.90
C ASN A 305 -0.12 6.68 -43.73
N HIS A 306 -0.56 7.79 -43.15
CA HIS A 306 -0.57 9.09 -43.82
C HIS A 306 0.85 9.51 -44.17
N ARG A 307 1.11 9.71 -45.46
CA ARG A 307 2.39 10.23 -45.94
C ARG A 307 2.40 11.74 -45.84
N ILE A 308 3.37 12.26 -45.11
CA ILE A 308 3.52 13.71 -44.90
C ILE A 308 3.84 14.39 -46.20
N LYS A 309 3.05 15.40 -46.51
CA LYS A 309 3.21 16.27 -47.68
C LYS A 309 3.76 17.63 -47.25
N GLU A 310 4.23 18.36 -48.24
CA GLU A 310 4.57 19.75 -48.07
C GLU A 310 3.36 20.55 -47.59
N ASP A 311 3.62 21.45 -46.64
CA ASP A 311 2.63 22.29 -45.98
C ASP A 311 1.60 21.61 -45.12
N ASP A 312 1.69 20.28 -44.93
CA ASP A 312 0.87 19.55 -43.97
C ASP A 312 1.05 20.14 -42.57
N GLN A 313 -0.07 20.26 -41.84
CA GLN A 313 -0.09 20.75 -40.47
C GLN A 313 -0.56 19.64 -39.52
N PHE A 314 0.15 19.55 -38.41
CA PHE A 314 -0.18 18.55 -37.38
C PHE A 314 -0.20 19.15 -35.99
N LEU A 315 -1.12 18.70 -35.18
CA LEU A 315 -0.99 18.80 -33.72
C LEU A 315 0.01 17.76 -33.27
N THR A 316 1.04 18.24 -32.62
CA THR A 316 2.14 17.39 -32.12
C THR A 316 2.35 17.61 -30.65
N MET A 317 2.90 16.58 -30.01
CA MET A 317 3.37 16.64 -28.65
C MET A 317 4.88 16.52 -28.63
N ALA A 318 5.53 17.51 -28.02
CA ALA A 318 6.97 17.53 -27.81
C ALA A 318 7.30 18.33 -26.55
N ASP A 319 8.40 17.98 -25.89
CA ASP A 319 8.98 18.84 -24.86
C ASP A 319 9.51 20.11 -25.52
N PRO A 320 9.31 21.31 -24.94
CA PRO A 320 9.80 22.57 -25.55
C PRO A 320 11.29 22.55 -25.90
N SER A 321 12.12 21.85 -25.12
CA SER A 321 13.55 21.69 -25.42
C SER A 321 13.81 20.76 -26.60
N ASP A 322 13.09 19.66 -26.70
CA ASP A 322 13.19 18.70 -27.80
C ASP A 322 12.58 19.29 -29.08
N LEU A 323 11.50 20.07 -28.97
CA LEU A 323 10.86 20.75 -30.09
C LEU A 323 11.81 21.68 -30.80
N LYS A 324 12.57 22.48 -30.04
CA LYS A 324 13.58 23.38 -30.63
C LYS A 324 14.66 22.62 -31.41
N GLU A 325 15.17 21.51 -30.81
CA GLU A 325 16.14 20.63 -31.45
C GLU A 325 15.57 20.03 -32.75
N MET A 326 14.30 19.57 -32.74
CA MET A 326 13.64 19.02 -33.93
C MET A 326 13.36 20.05 -35.00
N MET A 327 13.00 21.28 -34.63
CA MET A 327 12.81 22.39 -35.58
C MET A 327 14.11 22.71 -36.32
N ASP A 328 15.22 22.73 -35.60
CA ASP A 328 16.53 23.03 -36.19
C ASP A 328 17.04 21.86 -37.06
N GLU A 329 16.85 20.60 -36.62
CA GLU A 329 17.35 19.39 -37.30
C GLU A 329 16.55 19.04 -38.56
N TYR A 330 15.21 19.14 -38.49
CA TYR A 330 14.31 18.74 -39.60
C TYR A 330 13.66 19.90 -40.34
N HIS A 331 14.04 21.15 -40.02
CA HIS A 331 13.51 22.37 -40.61
C HIS A 331 12.00 22.54 -40.46
N LEU A 332 11.44 22.16 -39.31
CA LEU A 332 10.02 22.33 -38.99
C LEU A 332 9.70 23.77 -38.61
N ARG A 333 8.46 24.21 -38.85
CA ARG A 333 8.00 25.55 -38.43
C ARG A 333 6.82 25.45 -37.48
N LEU A 334 6.80 26.33 -36.47
CA LEU A 334 5.63 26.51 -35.61
C LEU A 334 4.60 27.39 -36.35
N THR A 335 3.33 27.02 -36.21
CA THR A 335 2.23 27.86 -36.65
C THR A 335 1.99 28.94 -35.59
N GLN A 336 1.98 30.22 -35.96
CA GLN A 336 2.01 31.36 -35.01
C GLN A 336 0.72 31.58 -34.21
N GLU A 337 -0.39 30.89 -34.51
CA GLU A 337 -1.65 31.01 -33.79
C GLU A 337 -2.11 29.63 -33.30
N MET A 338 -2.13 29.43 -31.98
CA MET A 338 -2.83 28.32 -31.34
C MET A 338 -4.34 28.53 -31.55
N ARG A 339 -4.92 28.04 -32.66
CA ARG A 339 -6.35 28.25 -33.02
C ARG A 339 -7.29 27.28 -32.34
N TYR A 340 -6.78 26.18 -31.73
CA TYR A 340 -7.63 25.10 -31.29
C TYR A 340 -7.61 24.92 -29.77
N ARG A 341 -8.81 24.93 -29.18
CA ARG A 341 -9.03 24.58 -27.77
C ARG A 341 -8.90 23.07 -27.56
N ILE A 342 -8.50 22.64 -26.37
CA ILE A 342 -8.38 21.23 -25.94
C ILE A 342 -9.65 20.41 -26.22
N ASP A 343 -10.83 21.05 -26.24
CA ASP A 343 -12.09 20.41 -26.58
C ASP A 343 -12.13 19.84 -28.01
N SER A 344 -11.29 20.37 -28.92
CA SER A 344 -11.17 19.84 -30.30
C SER A 344 -10.29 18.59 -30.40
N LEU A 345 -9.58 18.20 -29.34
CA LEU A 345 -8.84 16.94 -29.25
C LEU A 345 -9.73 15.75 -28.93
N LYS A 346 -10.95 15.99 -28.45
CA LYS A 346 -11.97 14.96 -28.23
C LYS A 346 -12.71 14.71 -29.54
N ASN A 347 -12.59 13.51 -30.09
CA ASN A 347 -13.42 13.01 -31.20
C ASN A 347 -14.27 11.86 -30.72
N GLU A 348 -15.28 11.48 -31.52
CA GLU A 348 -16.18 10.35 -31.25
C GLU A 348 -15.45 9.01 -31.07
N ASP A 349 -14.24 8.83 -31.63
CA ASP A 349 -13.50 7.56 -31.64
C ASP A 349 -12.35 7.46 -30.62
N THR A 350 -11.88 8.56 -30.01
CA THR A 350 -10.75 8.51 -29.04
C THR A 350 -10.98 9.43 -27.86
N THR A 351 -10.73 8.93 -26.66
CA THR A 351 -10.88 9.67 -25.42
C THR A 351 -9.57 9.70 -24.62
N PHE A 352 -9.46 10.65 -23.71
CA PHE A 352 -8.36 10.75 -22.76
C PHE A 352 -8.84 10.27 -21.39
N ILE A 353 -8.00 9.55 -20.70
CA ILE A 353 -8.25 9.13 -19.33
C ILE A 353 -7.03 9.40 -18.48
N GLU A 354 -7.27 9.99 -17.31
CA GLU A 354 -6.26 10.07 -16.25
C GLU A 354 -6.36 8.82 -15.38
N ILE A 355 -5.24 8.18 -15.15
CA ILE A 355 -5.15 6.95 -14.36
C ILE A 355 -4.02 7.01 -13.35
N VAL A 356 -4.19 6.35 -12.22
CA VAL A 356 -3.13 6.17 -11.21
C VAL A 356 -2.50 4.80 -11.35
N VAL A 357 -1.18 4.74 -11.25
CA VAL A 357 -0.44 3.48 -11.16
C VAL A 357 -0.63 2.91 -9.77
N SER A 358 -1.33 1.78 -9.68
CA SER A 358 -1.53 1.06 -8.42
C SER A 358 -0.26 0.32 -7.98
N PRO A 359 -0.12 -0.06 -6.71
CA PRO A 359 0.98 -0.90 -6.25
C PRO A 359 1.04 -2.26 -6.95
N GLU A 360 -0.10 -2.79 -7.36
CA GLU A 360 -0.25 -4.09 -8.02
C GLU A 360 -0.03 -4.02 -9.54
N SER A 361 0.11 -2.81 -10.09
CA SER A 361 0.26 -2.63 -11.53
C SER A 361 1.58 -3.18 -12.05
N PRO A 362 1.56 -3.98 -13.15
CA PRO A 362 2.77 -4.45 -13.81
C PRO A 362 3.60 -3.33 -14.43
N LEU A 363 3.10 -2.09 -14.43
CA LEU A 363 3.82 -0.91 -14.93
C LEU A 363 4.87 -0.40 -13.93
N VAL A 364 4.79 -0.76 -12.66
CA VAL A 364 5.73 -0.29 -11.62
C VAL A 364 7.18 -0.69 -11.99
N GLY A 365 8.09 0.30 -12.00
CA GLY A 365 9.48 0.12 -12.42
C GLY A 365 9.69 -0.05 -13.94
N ARG A 366 8.63 0.01 -14.74
CA ARG A 366 8.68 -0.08 -16.21
C ARG A 366 8.44 1.28 -16.84
N GLY A 367 8.79 1.41 -18.12
CA GLY A 367 8.63 2.66 -18.86
C GLY A 367 7.59 2.59 -19.99
N ARG A 368 7.47 3.68 -20.74
CA ARG A 368 6.55 3.86 -21.89
C ARG A 368 6.56 2.67 -22.86
N ASN A 369 7.73 2.14 -23.20
CA ASN A 369 7.86 1.04 -24.16
C ASN A 369 7.22 -0.26 -23.68
N TYR A 370 7.18 -0.50 -22.36
CA TYR A 370 6.48 -1.65 -21.79
C TYR A 370 4.96 -1.45 -21.86
N LEU A 371 4.45 -0.27 -21.51
CA LEU A 371 3.03 0.08 -21.66
C LEU A 371 2.57 -0.11 -23.11
N ARG A 372 3.31 0.45 -24.07
CA ARG A 372 3.03 0.37 -25.51
C ARG A 372 2.94 -1.10 -25.99
N ARG A 373 3.92 -1.93 -25.62
CA ARG A 373 3.92 -3.36 -26.00
C ARG A 373 2.80 -4.14 -25.33
N ARG A 374 2.52 -3.84 -24.04
CA ARG A 374 1.53 -4.58 -23.27
C ARG A 374 0.09 -4.23 -23.66
N SER A 375 -0.13 -3.02 -24.17
CA SER A 375 -1.41 -2.59 -24.74
C SER A 375 -1.52 -2.86 -26.26
N SER A 376 -0.60 -3.62 -26.86
CA SER A 376 -0.58 -3.88 -28.32
C SER A 376 -0.63 -2.60 -29.17
N ASN A 377 0.07 -1.53 -28.74
CA ASN A 377 0.05 -0.19 -29.32
C ASN A 377 -1.31 0.54 -29.26
N GLN A 378 -2.28 0.03 -28.53
CA GLN A 378 -3.62 0.63 -28.43
C GLN A 378 -3.66 1.87 -27.51
N LEU A 379 -2.76 1.96 -26.53
CA LEU A 379 -2.69 3.09 -25.62
C LEU A 379 -1.49 3.99 -25.91
N VAL A 380 -1.74 5.27 -25.97
CA VAL A 380 -0.70 6.30 -26.11
C VAL A 380 -0.54 7.03 -24.77
N LEU A 381 0.70 7.02 -24.24
CA LEU A 381 1.04 7.80 -23.06
C LEU A 381 1.27 9.26 -23.48
N ILE A 382 0.47 10.15 -22.94
CA ILE A 382 0.50 11.58 -23.23
C ILE A 382 1.38 12.32 -22.22
N ALA A 383 1.16 12.09 -20.93
CA ALA A 383 1.87 12.77 -19.86
C ALA A 383 1.97 11.90 -18.61
N VAL A 384 2.95 12.21 -17.75
CA VAL A 384 3.14 11.60 -16.43
C VAL A 384 3.25 12.71 -15.39
N ALA A 385 2.50 12.61 -14.31
CA ALA A 385 2.68 13.46 -13.15
C ALA A 385 3.08 12.62 -11.94
N ARG A 386 4.06 13.10 -11.18
CA ARG A 386 4.52 12.49 -9.93
C ARG A 386 4.45 13.52 -8.81
N GLN A 387 3.85 13.13 -7.68
CA GLN A 387 3.67 14.03 -6.54
C GLN A 387 2.95 15.34 -6.93
N GLY A 388 1.94 15.24 -7.80
CA GLY A 388 1.15 16.38 -8.27
C GLY A 388 1.90 17.36 -9.17
N LYS A 389 3.08 16.99 -9.67
CA LYS A 389 3.84 17.80 -10.63
C LYS A 389 4.03 17.04 -11.94
N PRO A 390 3.78 17.67 -13.09
CA PRO A 390 4.11 17.08 -14.38
C PRO A 390 5.60 16.76 -14.46
N ILE A 391 5.94 15.61 -15.03
CA ILE A 391 7.33 15.24 -15.30
C ILE A 391 7.68 15.75 -16.70
N HIS A 392 8.49 16.81 -16.76
CA HIS A 392 8.98 17.41 -18.02
C HIS A 392 10.21 16.68 -18.61
N LYS A 393 10.60 15.53 -18.07
CA LYS A 393 11.69 14.70 -18.62
C LYS A 393 11.16 13.87 -19.78
N ARG A 394 12.07 13.49 -20.72
CA ARG A 394 11.77 12.57 -21.83
C ARG A 394 10.94 11.37 -21.33
N LEU A 395 9.68 11.28 -21.74
CA LEU A 395 8.74 10.23 -21.32
C LEU A 395 9.30 8.81 -21.54
N GLY A 396 10.14 8.61 -22.56
CA GLY A 396 10.80 7.34 -22.86
C GLY A 396 11.80 6.89 -21.77
N LYS A 397 12.31 7.79 -20.93
CA LYS A 397 13.23 7.49 -19.81
C LYS A 397 12.56 7.42 -18.45
N VAL A 398 11.26 7.73 -18.38
CA VAL A 398 10.50 7.70 -17.14
C VAL A 398 10.15 6.25 -16.80
N GLN A 399 10.56 5.79 -15.63
CA GLN A 399 10.06 4.57 -15.02
C GLN A 399 8.89 4.93 -14.11
N PHE A 400 7.76 4.27 -14.31
CA PHE A 400 6.55 4.51 -13.55
C PHE A 400 6.72 4.04 -12.10
N ALA A 401 6.23 4.84 -11.17
CA ALA A 401 6.19 4.53 -9.75
C ALA A 401 4.74 4.44 -9.27
N VAL A 402 4.53 3.79 -8.14
CA VAL A 402 3.24 3.75 -7.47
C VAL A 402 2.77 5.17 -7.17
N GLY A 403 1.50 5.47 -7.45
CA GLY A 403 0.94 6.80 -7.27
C GLY A 403 1.23 7.79 -8.40
N ASP A 404 2.00 7.41 -9.45
CA ASP A 404 2.10 8.24 -10.65
C ASP A 404 0.74 8.36 -11.34
N VAL A 405 0.43 9.56 -11.80
CA VAL A 405 -0.75 9.81 -12.63
C VAL A 405 -0.31 9.83 -14.08
N LEU A 406 -0.90 8.95 -14.88
CA LEU A 406 -0.66 8.86 -16.32
C LEU A 406 -1.87 9.42 -17.05
N LEU A 407 -1.63 10.25 -18.06
CA LEU A 407 -2.64 10.64 -19.04
C LEU A 407 -2.50 9.73 -20.25
N LEU A 408 -3.52 8.90 -20.50
CA LEU A 408 -3.55 7.96 -21.61
C LEU A 408 -4.60 8.38 -22.63
N GLN A 409 -4.32 8.11 -23.91
CA GLN A 409 -5.25 8.24 -25.02
C GLN A 409 -5.48 6.87 -25.66
N GLY A 410 -6.74 6.59 -26.03
CA GLY A 410 -7.16 5.38 -26.72
C GLY A 410 -8.65 5.43 -27.04
N SER A 411 -9.17 4.42 -27.72
CA SER A 411 -10.62 4.25 -27.82
C SER A 411 -11.21 3.87 -26.45
N GLU A 412 -12.48 4.14 -26.23
CA GLU A 412 -13.14 3.87 -24.95
C GLU A 412 -13.07 2.39 -24.54
N GLU A 413 -13.21 1.50 -25.51
CA GLU A 413 -13.14 0.05 -25.28
C GLU A 413 -11.72 -0.41 -24.97
N GLU A 414 -10.72 0.08 -25.69
CA GLU A 414 -9.31 -0.21 -25.46
C GLU A 414 -8.84 0.30 -24.09
N LEU A 415 -9.25 1.50 -23.72
CA LEU A 415 -8.96 2.07 -22.40
C LEU A 415 -9.57 1.21 -21.30
N LYS A 416 -10.85 0.82 -21.39
CA LYS A 416 -11.53 -0.05 -20.42
C LYS A 416 -10.80 -1.39 -20.24
N ASN A 417 -10.45 -2.05 -21.34
CA ASN A 417 -9.80 -3.36 -21.33
C ASN A 417 -8.38 -3.30 -20.77
N ASN A 418 -7.57 -2.35 -21.23
CA ASN A 418 -6.17 -2.22 -20.80
C ASN A 418 -6.03 -1.68 -19.38
N VAL A 419 -6.88 -0.74 -18.94
CA VAL A 419 -6.90 -0.24 -17.56
C VAL A 419 -7.13 -1.39 -16.59
N LYS A 420 -8.06 -2.29 -16.88
CA LYS A 420 -8.33 -3.49 -16.08
C LYS A 420 -7.18 -4.51 -16.15
N ALA A 421 -6.61 -4.75 -17.35
CA ALA A 421 -5.53 -5.72 -17.55
C ALA A 421 -4.19 -5.29 -16.93
N LEU A 422 -3.99 -3.98 -16.72
CA LEU A 422 -2.80 -3.39 -16.15
C LEU A 422 -2.98 -2.95 -14.69
N ASP A 423 -4.09 -3.32 -14.04
CA ASP A 423 -4.45 -2.93 -12.67
C ASP A 423 -4.26 -1.42 -12.41
N LEU A 424 -4.74 -0.59 -13.34
CA LEU A 424 -4.67 0.86 -13.24
C LEU A 424 -5.97 1.43 -12.66
N LEU A 425 -5.87 2.53 -11.93
CA LEU A 425 -7.00 3.16 -11.26
C LEU A 425 -7.43 4.43 -12.01
N PRO A 426 -8.59 4.43 -12.71
CA PRO A 426 -9.04 5.61 -13.44
C PRO A 426 -9.45 6.74 -12.48
N LEU A 427 -9.05 7.97 -12.80
CA LEU A 427 -9.39 9.17 -12.02
C LEU A 427 -10.69 9.83 -12.46
N ALA A 428 -11.17 9.57 -13.68
CA ALA A 428 -12.40 10.13 -14.24
C ALA A 428 -13.34 9.04 -14.75
N GLU A 429 -14.59 9.39 -14.96
CA GLU A 429 -15.80 8.60 -15.19
C GLU A 429 -15.61 7.18 -15.71
N ARG A 430 -16.00 6.22 -14.87
CA ARG A 430 -16.43 4.90 -15.28
C ARG A 430 -17.92 4.80 -14.98
N GLU A 431 -18.71 4.44 -15.96
CA GLU A 431 -20.04 3.87 -15.68
C GLU A 431 -19.81 2.66 -14.78
N ILE A 432 -20.37 2.72 -13.57
CA ILE A 432 -20.30 1.64 -12.60
C ILE A 432 -21.08 0.48 -13.22
N GLU A 433 -20.39 -0.55 -13.67
CA GLU A 433 -21.05 -1.80 -14.04
C GLU A 433 -21.85 -2.28 -12.83
N VAL A 434 -23.16 -2.36 -13.00
CA VAL A 434 -24.10 -2.82 -11.97
C VAL A 434 -23.82 -4.30 -11.73
N GLY A 435 -22.99 -4.62 -10.75
CA GLY A 435 -22.82 -5.99 -10.28
C GLY A 435 -24.19 -6.55 -9.87
N VAL A 436 -24.45 -7.79 -10.22
CA VAL A 436 -25.71 -8.47 -9.87
C VAL A 436 -25.79 -8.55 -8.35
N PHE A 437 -26.78 -7.92 -7.72
CA PHE A 437 -26.99 -7.85 -6.26
C PHE A 437 -26.87 -9.22 -5.55
N THR A 438 -27.25 -10.29 -6.24
CA THR A 438 -27.10 -11.67 -5.77
C THR A 438 -25.65 -12.04 -5.45
N LYS A 439 -24.67 -11.66 -6.26
CA LYS A 439 -23.24 -11.95 -6.00
C LYS A 439 -22.72 -11.22 -4.78
N VAL A 440 -23.18 -9.99 -4.54
CA VAL A 440 -22.83 -9.22 -3.33
C VAL A 440 -23.27 -9.94 -2.06
N THR A 441 -24.53 -10.33 -2.01
CA THR A 441 -25.11 -10.99 -0.82
C THR A 441 -24.43 -12.33 -0.54
N TYR A 442 -24.24 -13.17 -1.57
CA TYR A 442 -23.53 -14.44 -1.40
C TYR A 442 -22.08 -14.25 -0.93
N SER A 443 -21.37 -13.28 -1.49
CA SER A 443 -20.01 -12.99 -1.10
C SER A 443 -19.90 -12.57 0.37
N LEU A 444 -20.80 -11.70 0.82
CA LEU A 444 -20.85 -11.28 2.23
C LEU A 444 -21.24 -12.43 3.16
N LEU A 445 -22.18 -13.28 2.77
CA LEU A 445 -22.60 -14.44 3.58
C LEU A 445 -21.48 -15.47 3.74
N ILE A 446 -20.73 -15.79 2.67
CA ILE A 446 -19.57 -16.69 2.73
C ILE A 446 -18.53 -16.14 3.71
N PHE A 447 -18.23 -14.86 3.59
CA PHE A 447 -17.23 -14.21 4.47
C PHE A 447 -17.72 -14.16 5.92
N ALA A 448 -18.98 -13.77 6.15
CA ALA A 448 -19.58 -13.75 7.48
C ALA A 448 -19.57 -15.15 8.13
N ALA A 449 -19.88 -16.21 7.37
CA ALA A 449 -19.82 -17.58 7.85
C ALA A 449 -18.40 -17.97 8.27
N ALA A 450 -17.38 -17.61 7.48
CA ALA A 450 -15.98 -17.87 7.82
C ALA A 450 -15.56 -17.14 9.12
N ILE A 451 -16.00 -15.89 9.29
CA ILE A 451 -15.76 -15.11 10.51
C ILE A 451 -16.44 -15.78 11.70
N VAL A 452 -17.71 -16.18 11.59
CA VAL A 452 -18.47 -16.82 12.68
C VAL A 452 -17.82 -18.14 13.09
N LEU A 453 -17.42 -18.99 12.14
CA LEU A 453 -16.74 -20.25 12.41
C LEU A 453 -15.40 -20.05 13.14
N SER A 454 -14.66 -19.03 12.78
CA SER A 454 -13.42 -18.63 13.44
C SER A 454 -13.69 -18.08 14.85
N MET A 455 -14.69 -17.21 14.99
CA MET A 455 -15.05 -16.56 16.26
C MET A 455 -15.54 -17.57 17.30
N LEU A 456 -16.32 -18.56 16.89
CA LEU A 456 -16.79 -19.64 17.75
C LEU A 456 -15.70 -20.68 18.05
N SER A 457 -14.47 -20.48 17.57
CA SER A 457 -13.33 -21.40 17.72
C SER A 457 -13.62 -22.84 17.25
N ILE A 458 -14.60 -23.00 16.32
CA ILE A 458 -14.96 -24.32 15.77
C ILE A 458 -13.81 -24.84 14.90
N ILE A 459 -13.20 -23.94 14.12
CA ILE A 459 -12.02 -24.21 13.30
C ILE A 459 -11.04 -23.03 13.36
N PRO A 460 -9.73 -23.28 13.24
CA PRO A 460 -8.73 -22.21 13.23
C PRO A 460 -9.02 -21.18 12.11
N THR A 461 -8.75 -19.90 12.37
CA THR A 461 -9.02 -18.78 11.44
C THR A 461 -8.42 -19.02 10.05
N THR A 462 -7.17 -19.52 9.99
CA THR A 462 -6.49 -19.84 8.73
C THR A 462 -7.27 -20.86 7.89
N VAL A 463 -7.76 -21.93 8.55
CA VAL A 463 -8.53 -23.00 7.87
C VAL A 463 -9.90 -22.51 7.43
N SER A 464 -10.57 -21.69 8.26
CA SER A 464 -11.85 -21.06 7.93
C SER A 464 -11.76 -20.21 6.69
N PHE A 465 -10.69 -19.43 6.56
CA PHE A 465 -10.47 -18.55 5.39
C PHE A 465 -10.12 -19.33 4.14
N ILE A 466 -9.33 -20.41 4.24
CA ILE A 466 -9.09 -21.30 3.11
C ILE A 466 -10.43 -21.93 2.64
N GLY A 467 -11.27 -22.35 3.57
CA GLY A 467 -12.62 -22.84 3.26
C GLY A 467 -13.46 -21.81 2.50
N ALA A 468 -13.47 -20.56 2.95
CA ALA A 468 -14.15 -19.48 2.27
C ALA A 468 -13.63 -19.25 0.83
N ILE A 469 -12.31 -19.30 0.63
CA ILE A 469 -11.70 -19.18 -0.69
C ILE A 469 -12.18 -20.29 -1.63
N LEU A 470 -12.22 -21.53 -1.14
CA LEU A 470 -12.73 -22.65 -1.92
C LEU A 470 -14.20 -22.43 -2.33
N VAL A 471 -15.04 -21.95 -1.41
CA VAL A 471 -16.45 -21.63 -1.73
C VAL A 471 -16.54 -20.49 -2.75
N TYR A 472 -15.69 -19.45 -2.65
CA TYR A 472 -15.63 -18.37 -3.66
C TYR A 472 -15.23 -18.87 -5.05
N VAL A 473 -14.30 -19.82 -5.11
CA VAL A 473 -13.88 -20.42 -6.39
C VAL A 473 -15.00 -21.27 -6.99
N PHE A 474 -15.60 -22.17 -6.19
CA PHE A 474 -16.70 -23.04 -6.67
C PHE A 474 -17.97 -22.26 -7.03
N SER A 475 -18.27 -21.16 -6.35
CA SER A 475 -19.40 -20.27 -6.68
C SER A 475 -19.14 -19.37 -7.90
N GLY A 476 -17.94 -19.38 -8.48
CA GLY A 476 -17.57 -18.54 -9.62
C GLY A 476 -17.43 -17.04 -9.31
N ILE A 477 -17.40 -16.66 -8.02
CA ILE A 477 -17.14 -15.28 -7.59
C ILE A 477 -15.66 -14.94 -7.83
N LEU A 478 -14.76 -15.91 -7.59
CA LEU A 478 -13.34 -15.77 -7.81
C LEU A 478 -12.86 -16.76 -8.89
N PRO A 479 -12.50 -16.30 -10.09
CA PRO A 479 -11.93 -17.17 -11.13
C PRO A 479 -10.60 -17.79 -10.68
N VAL A 480 -10.40 -19.08 -10.92
CA VAL A 480 -9.18 -19.83 -10.56
C VAL A 480 -7.91 -19.15 -11.11
N ARG A 481 -7.97 -18.62 -12.34
CA ARG A 481 -6.85 -17.93 -12.99
C ARG A 481 -6.36 -16.68 -12.23
N ASP A 482 -7.24 -16.07 -11.40
CA ASP A 482 -6.97 -14.85 -10.68
C ASP A 482 -6.60 -15.11 -9.20
N LEU A 483 -6.67 -16.37 -8.76
CA LEU A 483 -6.41 -16.78 -7.37
C LEU A 483 -5.03 -16.32 -6.87
N TYR A 484 -4.00 -16.58 -7.64
CA TYR A 484 -2.61 -16.28 -7.24
C TYR A 484 -2.10 -14.92 -7.70
N LYS A 485 -2.79 -14.27 -8.65
CA LYS A 485 -2.38 -12.95 -9.18
C LYS A 485 -2.52 -11.82 -8.16
N ASN A 486 -3.38 -12.01 -7.17
CA ASN A 486 -3.73 -10.98 -6.20
C ASN A 486 -3.05 -11.18 -4.85
N ILE A 487 -2.13 -12.14 -4.75
CA ILE A 487 -1.26 -12.31 -3.58
C ILE A 487 -0.13 -11.30 -3.71
N ASP A 488 0.06 -10.47 -2.69
CA ASP A 488 1.23 -9.59 -2.58
C ASP A 488 2.45 -10.45 -2.19
N TRP A 489 3.07 -11.08 -3.19
CA TRP A 489 4.22 -11.95 -3.01
C TRP A 489 5.37 -11.32 -2.23
N PRO A 490 5.68 -10.02 -2.39
CA PRO A 490 6.66 -9.34 -1.55
C PRO A 490 6.39 -9.44 -0.05
N ILE A 491 5.13 -9.32 0.38
CA ILE A 491 4.77 -9.48 1.80
C ILE A 491 4.94 -10.93 2.24
N ILE A 492 4.54 -11.89 1.42
CA ILE A 492 4.70 -13.32 1.73
C ILE A 492 6.19 -13.69 1.88
N VAL A 493 7.03 -13.22 0.96
CA VAL A 493 8.48 -13.44 1.00
C VAL A 493 9.12 -12.75 2.21
N LEU A 494 8.74 -11.50 2.50
CA LEU A 494 9.19 -10.79 3.69
C LEU A 494 8.89 -11.58 4.96
N LEU A 495 7.64 -12.00 5.14
CA LEU A 495 7.21 -12.74 6.33
C LEU A 495 7.95 -14.07 6.44
N GLY A 496 7.98 -14.85 5.35
CA GLY A 496 8.63 -16.16 5.32
C GLY A 496 10.12 -16.10 5.65
N ALA A 497 10.82 -15.04 5.20
CA ALA A 497 12.24 -14.85 5.46
C ALA A 497 12.54 -14.25 6.85
N MET A 498 11.67 -13.36 7.36
CA MET A 498 11.93 -12.68 8.64
C MET A 498 11.57 -13.52 9.87
N ILE A 499 10.65 -14.48 9.77
CA ILE A 499 10.29 -15.36 10.88
C ILE A 499 11.48 -16.16 11.43
N PRO A 500 12.31 -16.84 10.60
CA PRO A 500 13.52 -17.50 11.10
C PRO A 500 14.51 -16.53 11.76
N ILE A 501 14.66 -15.30 11.23
CA ILE A 501 15.52 -14.25 11.82
C ILE A 501 14.99 -13.83 13.19
N SER A 502 13.66 -13.69 13.33
CA SER A 502 13.00 -13.41 14.61
C SER A 502 13.20 -14.54 15.62
N ASN A 503 13.17 -15.79 15.17
CA ASN A 503 13.46 -16.96 16.01
C ASN A 503 14.93 -16.98 16.47
N ALA A 504 15.88 -16.67 15.58
CA ALA A 504 17.31 -16.57 15.90
C ALA A 504 17.57 -15.47 16.94
N LEU A 505 16.88 -14.32 16.85
CA LEU A 505 16.97 -13.26 17.84
C LEU A 505 16.60 -13.74 19.26
N GLN A 506 15.62 -14.63 19.35
CA GLN A 506 15.17 -15.20 20.63
C GLN A 506 16.09 -16.32 21.10
N SER A 507 16.41 -17.30 20.25
CA SER A 507 17.22 -18.48 20.61
C SER A 507 18.62 -18.12 21.09
N THR A 508 19.20 -17.05 20.52
CA THR A 508 20.50 -16.53 20.96
C THR A 508 20.44 -15.72 22.26
N GLY A 509 19.25 -15.42 22.79
CA GLY A 509 19.05 -14.56 23.96
C GLY A 509 19.31 -13.07 23.70
N THR A 510 19.39 -12.66 22.44
CA THR A 510 19.64 -11.25 22.09
C THR A 510 18.47 -10.36 22.51
N THR A 511 17.23 -10.88 22.49
CA THR A 511 16.05 -10.16 22.99
C THR A 511 16.19 -9.79 24.46
N THR A 512 16.73 -10.69 25.30
CA THR A 512 16.96 -10.45 26.73
C THR A 512 18.01 -9.35 26.93
N LEU A 513 19.11 -9.37 26.17
CA LEU A 513 20.12 -8.30 26.24
C LEU A 513 19.54 -6.92 25.88
N ILE A 514 18.69 -6.84 24.84
CA ILE A 514 18.03 -5.59 24.47
C ILE A 514 17.05 -5.18 25.59
N ALA A 515 16.29 -6.12 26.13
CA ALA A 515 15.36 -5.86 27.22
C ALA A 515 16.07 -5.31 28.47
N ASP A 516 17.17 -5.93 28.88
CA ASP A 516 17.97 -5.49 30.04
C ASP A 516 18.50 -4.06 29.83
N GLN A 517 18.98 -3.72 28.62
CA GLN A 517 19.41 -2.36 28.31
C GLN A 517 18.26 -1.35 28.39
N VAL A 518 17.09 -1.70 27.85
CA VAL A 518 15.89 -0.84 27.95
C VAL A 518 15.49 -0.63 29.42
N ILE A 519 15.50 -1.69 30.24
CA ILE A 519 15.20 -1.60 31.67
C ILE A 519 16.18 -0.70 32.39
N ILE A 520 17.49 -0.82 32.10
CA ILE A 520 18.52 0.05 32.69
C ILE A 520 18.25 1.51 32.31
N MET A 521 17.93 1.79 31.05
CA MET A 521 17.64 3.14 30.57
C MET A 521 16.35 3.72 31.13
N THR A 522 15.39 2.87 31.48
CA THR A 522 14.07 3.26 31.98
C THR A 522 13.89 3.04 33.48
N GLN A 523 15.01 2.85 34.23
CA GLN A 523 14.99 2.66 35.67
C GLN A 523 14.22 3.79 36.37
N GLY A 524 13.25 3.39 37.22
CA GLY A 524 12.38 4.34 37.94
C GLY A 524 11.15 4.78 37.17
N LEU A 525 10.98 4.41 35.90
CA LEU A 525 9.75 4.67 35.16
C LEU A 525 8.71 3.57 35.47
N PRO A 526 7.44 3.93 35.62
CA PRO A 526 6.37 2.95 35.80
C PRO A 526 6.16 2.11 34.52
N ALA A 527 5.76 0.84 34.66
CA ALA A 527 5.59 -0.09 33.54
C ALA A 527 4.68 0.41 32.41
N TRP A 528 3.62 1.18 32.74
CA TRP A 528 2.74 1.78 31.74
C TRP A 528 3.48 2.73 30.78
N SER A 529 4.50 3.45 31.28
CA SER A 529 5.26 4.36 30.43
C SER A 529 6.19 3.62 29.47
N ILE A 530 6.61 2.41 29.81
CA ILE A 530 7.41 1.54 28.94
C ILE A 530 6.52 0.98 27.81
N VAL A 531 5.27 0.63 28.09
CA VAL A 531 4.28 0.27 27.07
C VAL A 531 4.06 1.42 26.08
N ALA A 532 3.91 2.65 26.60
CA ALA A 532 3.80 3.85 25.75
C ALA A 532 5.08 4.09 24.92
N LEU A 533 6.25 3.94 25.52
CA LEU A 533 7.55 4.09 24.85
C LEU A 533 7.70 3.07 23.70
N ILE A 534 7.39 1.80 23.94
CA ILE A 534 7.40 0.75 22.91
C ILE A 534 6.46 1.10 21.77
N MET A 535 5.25 1.58 22.07
CA MET A 535 4.31 2.01 21.04
C MET A 535 4.88 3.15 20.20
N VAL A 536 5.47 4.19 20.81
CA VAL A 536 6.09 5.34 20.11
C VAL A 536 7.28 4.89 19.24
N ILE A 537 8.17 4.05 19.78
CA ILE A 537 9.30 3.50 19.01
C ILE A 537 8.78 2.70 17.83
N THR A 538 7.80 1.84 18.05
CA THR A 538 7.22 1.01 16.99
C THR A 538 6.56 1.85 15.90
N MET A 539 5.82 2.92 16.26
CA MET A 539 5.25 3.88 15.30
C MET A 539 6.34 4.57 14.48
N SER A 540 7.36 5.11 15.14
CA SER A 540 8.48 5.77 14.46
C SER A 540 9.22 4.85 13.48
N LEU A 541 9.37 3.57 13.83
CA LEU A 541 9.94 2.58 12.93
C LEU A 541 9.01 2.29 11.75
N SER A 542 7.71 2.18 11.99
CA SER A 542 6.70 1.91 10.96
C SER A 542 6.58 3.05 9.93
N ASP A 543 6.87 4.28 10.33
CA ASP A 543 6.93 5.41 9.40
C ASP A 543 8.08 5.33 8.38
N ILE A 544 9.11 4.53 8.67
CA ILE A 544 10.32 4.43 7.87
C ILE A 544 10.38 3.11 7.11
N ILE A 545 9.98 2.00 7.76
CA ILE A 545 10.02 0.66 7.21
C ILE A 545 8.60 0.06 7.10
N ASN A 546 8.49 -1.09 6.44
CA ASN A 546 7.21 -1.78 6.29
C ASN A 546 6.64 -2.22 7.64
N ASN A 547 5.31 -2.04 7.83
CA ASN A 547 4.57 -2.38 9.05
C ASN A 547 4.79 -3.82 9.52
N ALA A 548 4.80 -4.78 8.59
CA ALA A 548 4.99 -6.19 8.92
C ALA A 548 6.41 -6.47 9.43
N ALA A 549 7.43 -5.87 8.82
CA ALA A 549 8.82 -5.98 9.28
C ALA A 549 8.97 -5.38 10.68
N THR A 550 8.35 -4.22 10.93
CA THR A 550 8.34 -3.57 12.25
C THR A 550 7.75 -4.50 13.31
N ALA A 551 6.60 -5.14 13.04
CA ALA A 551 5.96 -6.06 13.98
C ALA A 551 6.84 -7.30 14.28
N LEU A 552 7.50 -7.87 13.27
CA LEU A 552 8.39 -9.03 13.41
C LEU A 552 9.65 -8.73 14.25
N ILE A 553 10.15 -7.50 14.18
CA ILE A 553 11.32 -7.07 14.95
C ILE A 553 10.91 -6.68 16.38
N MET A 554 9.91 -5.81 16.50
CA MET A 554 9.51 -5.24 17.79
C MET A 554 8.73 -6.22 18.67
N GLY A 555 8.01 -7.17 18.06
CA GLY A 555 7.23 -8.17 18.80
C GLY A 555 8.08 -8.98 19.78
N PRO A 556 9.11 -9.71 19.33
CA PRO A 556 10.00 -10.48 20.23
C PRO A 556 10.72 -9.61 21.26
N ILE A 557 11.15 -8.40 20.88
CA ILE A 557 11.80 -7.46 21.80
C ILE A 557 10.85 -7.05 22.91
N SER A 558 9.61 -6.72 22.58
CA SER A 558 8.60 -6.31 23.56
C SER A 558 8.24 -7.43 24.53
N VAL A 559 8.17 -8.67 24.05
CA VAL A 559 8.00 -9.86 24.90
C VAL A 559 9.18 -10.04 25.86
N GLY A 560 10.42 -9.91 25.35
CA GLY A 560 11.61 -9.99 26.18
C GLY A 560 11.59 -8.95 27.32
N ILE A 561 11.19 -7.72 27.04
CA ILE A 561 11.05 -6.65 28.03
C ILE A 561 9.98 -7.02 29.08
N ALA A 562 8.81 -7.50 28.66
CA ALA A 562 7.75 -7.87 29.56
C ALA A 562 8.17 -9.01 30.52
N ILE A 563 8.82 -10.04 29.98
CA ILE A 563 9.33 -11.17 30.77
C ILE A 563 10.40 -10.71 31.76
N SER A 564 11.36 -9.87 31.33
CA SER A 564 12.41 -9.35 32.21
C SER A 564 11.87 -8.43 33.31
N MET A 565 10.74 -7.77 33.06
CA MET A 565 10.03 -6.95 34.06
C MET A 565 9.12 -7.79 34.97
N GLY A 566 8.85 -9.04 34.63
CA GLY A 566 7.89 -9.89 35.35
C GLY A 566 6.44 -9.43 35.21
N VAL A 567 6.06 -8.83 34.09
CA VAL A 567 4.70 -8.34 33.82
C VAL A 567 4.08 -9.04 32.63
N ASN A 568 2.76 -8.92 32.49
CA ASN A 568 2.04 -9.52 31.37
C ASN A 568 2.56 -9.00 30.00
N MET A 569 2.81 -9.92 29.07
CA MET A 569 3.30 -9.58 27.73
C MET A 569 2.20 -9.03 26.81
N ASP A 570 0.92 -9.30 27.09
CA ASP A 570 -0.19 -8.94 26.21
C ASP A 570 -0.29 -7.42 25.95
N PRO A 571 -0.17 -6.52 26.95
CA PRO A 571 -0.18 -5.07 26.69
C PRO A 571 1.02 -4.61 25.83
N PHE A 572 2.17 -5.25 25.95
CA PHE A 572 3.35 -4.95 25.13
C PHE A 572 3.15 -5.38 23.68
N LEU A 573 2.62 -6.59 23.47
CA LEU A 573 2.27 -7.09 22.16
C LEU A 573 1.19 -6.24 21.48
N MET A 574 0.18 -5.79 22.24
CA MET A 574 -0.88 -4.93 21.74
C MET A 574 -0.33 -3.54 21.35
N ALA A 575 0.60 -2.98 22.15
CA ALA A 575 1.28 -1.74 21.84
C ALA A 575 2.09 -1.85 20.54
N VAL A 576 2.76 -2.96 20.30
CA VAL A 576 3.47 -3.23 19.03
C VAL A 576 2.47 -3.38 17.87
N ALA A 577 1.36 -4.09 18.03
CA ALA A 577 0.36 -4.27 16.97
C ALA A 577 -0.23 -2.92 16.52
N ILE A 578 -0.63 -2.08 17.50
CA ILE A 578 -1.15 -0.74 17.23
C ILE A 578 -0.05 0.15 16.63
N GLY A 579 1.13 0.19 17.26
CA GLY A 579 2.23 1.04 16.80
C GLY A 579 2.71 0.68 15.38
N ALA A 580 2.90 -0.61 15.08
CA ALA A 580 3.30 -1.07 13.76
C ALA A 580 2.27 -0.75 12.67
N SER A 581 0.99 -0.64 13.04
CA SER A 581 -0.08 -0.27 12.11
C SER A 581 -0.20 1.23 11.88
N CYS A 582 0.47 2.07 12.69
CA CYS A 582 0.44 3.53 12.61
C CYS A 582 1.63 4.05 11.81
N ALA A 583 1.43 4.35 10.54
CA ALA A 583 2.43 4.98 9.67
C ALA A 583 1.78 6.22 9.01
N PHE A 584 1.81 7.35 9.73
CA PHE A 584 1.10 8.57 9.33
C PHE A 584 2.04 9.73 9.00
N LEU A 585 3.33 9.66 9.37
CA LEU A 585 4.25 10.81 9.21
C LEU A 585 4.85 10.88 7.82
N THR A 586 4.93 9.75 7.10
CA THR A 586 5.59 9.68 5.79
C THR A 586 4.72 8.99 4.73
N PRO A 587 4.95 9.31 3.44
CA PRO A 587 4.32 8.56 2.36
C PRO A 587 4.92 7.16 2.15
N ILE A 588 6.09 6.87 2.72
CA ILE A 588 6.83 5.61 2.50
C ILE A 588 6.36 4.53 3.48
N GLY A 589 6.06 4.91 4.73
CA GLY A 589 5.70 3.97 5.80
C GLY A 589 4.50 3.09 5.46
N HIS A 590 3.53 3.60 4.69
CA HIS A 590 2.36 2.84 4.28
C HIS A 590 1.99 3.04 2.81
N GLN A 591 1.67 1.94 2.11
CA GLN A 591 1.28 1.97 0.69
C GLN A 591 0.04 2.84 0.41
N CYS A 592 -0.90 2.97 1.37
CA CYS A 592 -2.04 3.88 1.27
C CYS A 592 -1.58 5.34 1.08
N ASN A 593 -0.57 5.75 1.84
CA ASN A 593 -0.02 7.10 1.75
C ASN A 593 0.65 7.34 0.39
N THR A 594 1.41 6.34 -0.10
CA THR A 594 2.03 6.39 -1.43
C THR A 594 0.98 6.49 -2.54
N LEU A 595 -0.12 5.74 -2.44
CA LEU A 595 -1.17 5.71 -3.46
C LEU A 595 -1.86 7.07 -3.66
N ILE A 596 -2.07 7.82 -2.58
CA ILE A 596 -2.72 9.14 -2.65
C ILE A 596 -1.76 10.29 -2.96
N LEU A 597 -0.45 10.03 -2.97
CA LEU A 597 0.59 11.06 -3.12
C LEU A 597 0.41 11.84 -4.44
N GLY A 598 0.25 11.11 -5.55
CA GLY A 598 0.02 11.68 -6.88
C GLY A 598 -1.35 12.34 -7.02
N PRO A 599 -2.45 11.60 -6.85
CA PRO A 599 -3.81 12.13 -7.00
C PRO A 599 -4.15 13.30 -6.07
N GLY A 600 -3.57 13.30 -4.85
CA GLY A 600 -3.72 14.39 -3.89
C GLY A 600 -2.75 15.55 -4.12
N GLY A 601 -1.77 15.38 -5.01
CA GLY A 601 -0.73 16.37 -5.25
C GLY A 601 0.13 16.67 -4.01
N TYR A 602 0.26 15.71 -3.10
CA TYR A 602 1.02 15.89 -1.86
C TYR A 602 2.53 15.86 -2.10
N ARG A 603 3.26 16.43 -1.14
CA ARG A 603 4.71 16.30 -1.00
C ARG A 603 5.02 15.41 0.21
N PHE A 604 6.23 14.91 0.27
CA PHE A 604 6.71 14.13 1.42
C PHE A 604 6.43 14.82 2.77
N SER A 605 6.69 16.13 2.82
CA SER A 605 6.54 16.96 4.03
C SER A 605 5.11 17.34 4.39
N ASP A 606 4.08 16.88 3.68
CA ASP A 606 2.70 17.27 3.97
C ASP A 606 2.06 16.35 5.01
N TYR A 607 2.52 15.10 5.11
CA TYR A 607 1.93 14.04 5.94
C TYR A 607 2.05 14.30 7.43
N TRP A 608 3.23 14.69 7.91
CA TRP A 608 3.49 14.88 9.34
C TRP A 608 2.55 15.92 10.00
N ARG A 609 2.05 16.90 9.23
CA ARG A 609 1.18 17.95 9.75
C ARG A 609 -0.12 17.40 10.34
N MET A 610 -0.69 16.39 9.69
CA MET A 610 -1.88 15.68 10.18
C MET A 610 -1.51 14.42 10.94
N GLY A 611 -0.41 13.75 10.54
CA GLY A 611 0.04 12.50 11.13
C GLY A 611 0.48 12.66 12.57
N LEU A 612 1.35 13.65 12.89
CA LEU A 612 1.90 13.81 14.22
C LEU A 612 0.82 14.08 15.30
N PRO A 613 -0.17 14.99 15.10
CA PRO A 613 -1.27 15.11 16.04
C PRO A 613 -2.12 13.85 16.19
N LEU A 614 -2.30 13.10 15.09
CA LEU A 614 -3.03 11.83 15.12
C LEU A 614 -2.28 10.79 15.94
N GLU A 615 -0.98 10.62 15.73
CA GLU A 615 -0.15 9.71 16.52
C GLU A 615 -0.14 10.08 18.00
N ALA A 616 -0.06 11.36 18.33
CA ALA A 616 -0.17 11.83 19.71
C ALA A 616 -1.52 11.42 20.33
N ILE A 617 -2.64 11.52 19.60
CA ILE A 617 -3.96 11.06 20.06
C ILE A 617 -3.92 9.54 20.26
N ILE A 618 -3.32 8.78 19.36
CA ILE A 618 -3.24 7.32 19.45
C ILE A 618 -2.43 6.90 20.67
N VAL A 619 -1.28 7.52 20.93
CA VAL A 619 -0.46 7.20 22.12
C VAL A 619 -1.20 7.55 23.42
N THR A 620 -1.77 8.75 23.49
CA THR A 620 -2.43 9.22 24.72
C THR A 620 -3.73 8.49 25.05
N ALA A 621 -4.50 8.09 24.03
CA ALA A 621 -5.70 7.31 24.22
C ALA A 621 -5.41 5.80 24.23
N GLY A 622 -4.52 5.32 23.36
CA GLY A 622 -4.21 3.90 23.19
C GLY A 622 -3.54 3.28 24.40
N THR A 623 -2.56 3.98 25.01
CA THR A 623 -1.87 3.44 26.20
C THR A 623 -2.84 3.11 27.35
N PRO A 624 -3.70 4.03 27.84
CA PRO A 624 -4.64 3.68 28.89
C PRO A 624 -5.69 2.66 28.45
N LEU A 625 -6.12 2.64 27.20
CA LEU A 625 -7.04 1.63 26.68
C LEU A 625 -6.38 0.25 26.67
N ILE A 626 -5.13 0.13 26.21
CA ILE A 626 -4.38 -1.13 26.24
C ILE A 626 -4.31 -1.66 27.67
N LEU A 627 -3.93 -0.82 28.62
CA LEU A 627 -3.78 -1.22 30.03
C LEU A 627 -5.12 -1.52 30.73
N HIS A 628 -6.22 -0.98 30.24
CA HIS A 628 -7.55 -1.27 30.75
C HIS A 628 -8.03 -2.65 30.29
N PHE A 629 -7.88 -2.98 29.02
CA PHE A 629 -8.32 -4.27 28.47
C PHE A 629 -7.28 -5.39 28.64
N TRP A 630 -6.02 -5.03 28.70
CA TRP A 630 -4.88 -5.91 28.85
C TRP A 630 -4.00 -5.42 30.02
N PRO A 631 -4.36 -5.74 31.28
CA PRO A 631 -3.60 -5.29 32.45
C PRO A 631 -2.19 -5.88 32.49
N LEU A 632 -1.25 -5.14 33.11
CA LEU A 632 0.14 -5.51 33.31
C LEU A 632 0.32 -6.67 34.27
#